data_e221fefedc0d5eed61abc5207e2f36ea
#
_entry.id   e221fefedc0d5eed61abc5207e2f36ea
#
_cell.length_a   1.000
_cell.length_b   1.000
_cell.length_c   1.000
_cell.angle_alpha   90.00
_cell.angle_beta   90.00
_cell.angle_gamma   90.00
#
_symmetry.space_group_name_H-M   'P 1'
#
loop_
_entity.id
_entity.type
_entity.pdbx_description
1 polymer ?
#
loop_
_entity_poly.entity_id
_entity_poly.type
_entity_poly.pdbx_seq_one_letter_code
_entity_poly.pdbx_strand_id
1 'polypeptide(L)'
;MSEARNDRTSLHFTSSVRLPRLTVEQYVQGVRENNRTILAQAITLAESNSALHMNMAQEVIKQLLPHTGHSIRIGITGVPGAGKSTFIEAFGTMLCEKGHRVAVLAVDPSSTVTRGSILGDKTRMELLSRNPNAFIRPSATGGTLGGVNRKTRETMLICEAAGYDVILIETVGVGQSETTVRSMVDFFLLLMLTGAGDELQGIKKGVIEIADALLINKADGENKTRALVARGEYNRVLHYLQPATTGWETKAYMCSALTGEGIEEIWNVIGQFRDQTTRTGGFDARRRAQSLDWMHSMTQDYLRSTFYSNPEVANMLPQIENAVASGQLSATSAVQQLVAIFEKTRQ
;
A
#
# COMPACT_ATOMS: atom_id res chain seq x y z
N MET A 1 47.43 49.88 -2.40
CA MET A 1 47.68 49.35 -1.05
C MET A 1 46.37 49.41 -0.30
N SER A 2 45.73 48.30 -0.09
CA SER A 2 45.09 47.82 1.16
C SER A 2 44.27 46.59 0.82
N GLU A 3 44.75 45.47 1.30
CA GLU A 3 44.13 44.17 1.24
C GLU A 3 42.92 44.14 2.16
N ALA A 4 41.77 43.74 1.63
CA ALA A 4 40.59 43.38 2.42
C ALA A 4 40.58 41.85 2.59
N ARG A 5 40.85 41.37 3.80
CA ARG A 5 40.79 39.97 4.22
C ARG A 5 39.32 39.48 4.19
N ASN A 6 39.12 38.46 3.42
CA ASN A 6 37.86 37.73 3.36
C ASN A 6 37.85 36.68 4.50
N ASP A 7 37.16 37.01 5.59
CA ASP A 7 36.97 36.12 6.74
C ASP A 7 35.77 35.18 6.47
N ARG A 8 36.05 33.96 5.94
CA ARG A 8 35.08 32.90 5.77
C ARG A 8 34.93 32.18 7.10
N THR A 9 33.98 32.60 7.91
CA THR A 9 33.53 31.85 9.08
C THR A 9 32.86 30.52 8.62
N SER A 10 33.61 29.44 8.76
CA SER A 10 33.09 28.07 8.55
C SER A 10 32.10 27.76 9.69
N LEU A 11 30.81 27.73 9.35
CA LEU A 11 29.78 27.18 10.21
C LEU A 11 30.02 25.67 10.34
N HIS A 12 30.66 25.26 11.42
CA HIS A 12 30.69 23.87 11.85
C HIS A 12 29.24 23.45 12.21
N PHE A 13 28.61 22.68 11.34
CA PHE A 13 27.41 21.93 11.69
C PHE A 13 27.79 20.95 12.80
N THR A 14 27.34 21.27 14.01
CA THR A 14 27.44 20.40 15.20
C THR A 14 26.79 19.06 14.90
N SER A 15 27.52 18.00 15.24
CA SER A 15 27.12 16.60 15.19
C SER A 15 25.66 16.38 15.59
N SER A 16 24.87 15.80 14.68
CA SER A 16 23.54 15.29 14.99
C SER A 16 23.64 14.36 16.19
N VAL A 17 23.02 14.75 17.29
CA VAL A 17 22.81 13.88 18.45
C VAL A 17 22.02 12.67 17.94
N ARG A 18 22.70 11.53 17.76
CA ARG A 18 22.00 10.26 17.47
C ARG A 18 21.20 9.91 18.72
N LEU A 19 19.89 10.05 18.62
CA LEU A 19 18.99 9.52 19.66
C LEU A 19 19.34 8.06 19.94
N PRO A 20 19.40 7.62 21.22
CA PRO A 20 19.68 6.23 21.55
C PRO A 20 18.67 5.33 20.80
N ARG A 21 19.16 4.29 20.14
CA ARG A 21 18.30 3.33 19.43
C ARG A 21 17.46 2.60 20.48
N LEU A 22 16.13 2.58 20.27
CA LEU A 22 15.22 1.80 21.11
C LEU A 22 15.57 0.30 21.01
N THR A 23 15.36 -0.45 22.08
CA THR A 23 15.43 -1.91 22.06
C THR A 23 14.19 -2.50 21.39
N VAL A 24 14.20 -3.78 21.07
CA VAL A 24 13.05 -4.51 20.51
C VAL A 24 11.85 -4.42 21.46
N GLU A 25 12.09 -4.61 22.76
CA GLU A 25 11.06 -4.56 23.81
C GLU A 25 10.44 -3.16 23.91
N GLN A 26 11.25 -2.12 23.80
CA GLN A 26 10.77 -0.72 23.81
C GLN A 26 9.91 -0.41 22.59
N TYR A 27 10.28 -0.93 21.41
CA TYR A 27 9.44 -0.82 20.21
C TYR A 27 8.11 -1.55 20.40
N VAL A 28 8.14 -2.80 20.84
CA VAL A 28 6.95 -3.64 21.06
C VAL A 28 6.00 -2.99 22.06
N GLN A 29 6.53 -2.57 23.21
CA GLN A 29 5.72 -1.90 24.25
C GLN A 29 5.12 -0.60 23.74
N GLY A 30 5.92 0.28 23.14
CA GLY A 30 5.45 1.58 22.66
C GLY A 30 4.42 1.45 21.52
N VAL A 31 4.54 0.45 20.65
CA VAL A 31 3.53 0.16 19.62
C VAL A 31 2.23 -0.30 20.28
N ARG A 32 2.27 -1.25 21.22
CA ARG A 32 1.08 -1.75 21.92
C ARG A 32 0.37 -0.68 22.76
N GLU A 33 1.11 0.26 23.32
CA GLU A 33 0.57 1.42 24.03
C GLU A 33 0.08 2.54 23.09
N ASN A 34 0.18 2.34 21.78
CA ASN A 34 -0.13 3.33 20.75
C ASN A 34 0.64 4.65 20.93
N ASN A 35 1.89 4.58 21.35
CA ASN A 35 2.75 5.76 21.35
C ASN A 35 3.06 6.14 19.88
N ARG A 36 2.47 7.25 19.42
CA ARG A 36 2.55 7.69 18.00
C ARG A 36 3.99 7.89 17.52
N THR A 37 4.90 8.33 18.39
CA THR A 37 6.32 8.53 18.05
C THR A 37 7.00 7.19 17.84
N ILE A 38 6.81 6.24 18.77
CA ILE A 38 7.42 4.91 18.66
C ILE A 38 6.79 4.13 17.50
N LEU A 39 5.48 4.24 17.29
CA LEU A 39 4.78 3.67 16.14
C LEU A 39 5.42 4.15 14.82
N ALA A 40 5.60 5.46 14.64
CA ALA A 40 6.22 6.04 13.45
C ALA A 40 7.68 5.57 13.28
N GLN A 41 8.43 5.42 14.36
CA GLN A 41 9.80 4.90 14.33
C GLN A 41 9.84 3.41 13.99
N ALA A 42 8.94 2.58 14.54
CA ALA A 42 8.83 1.16 14.23
C ALA A 42 8.48 0.94 12.74
N ILE A 43 7.58 1.75 12.19
CA ILE A 43 7.27 1.73 10.75
C ILE A 43 8.50 2.14 9.93
N THR A 44 9.21 3.19 10.31
CA THR A 44 10.44 3.61 9.63
C THR A 44 11.52 2.52 9.68
N LEU A 45 11.61 1.78 10.77
CA LEU A 45 12.51 0.63 10.92
C LEU A 45 12.14 -0.49 9.92
N ALA A 46 10.85 -0.84 9.80
CA ALA A 46 10.35 -1.85 8.87
C ALA A 46 10.52 -1.44 7.40
N GLU A 47 10.38 -0.15 7.08
CA GLU A 47 10.57 0.39 5.74
C GLU A 47 12.05 0.48 5.31
N SER A 48 12.98 0.31 6.23
CA SER A 48 14.43 0.41 5.95
C SER A 48 14.92 -0.75 5.09
N ASN A 49 15.88 -0.46 4.21
CA ASN A 49 16.59 -1.46 3.41
C ASN A 49 17.91 -1.92 4.04
N SER A 50 18.30 -1.37 5.20
CA SER A 50 19.50 -1.78 5.92
C SER A 50 19.31 -3.17 6.54
N ALA A 51 20.24 -4.10 6.32
CA ALA A 51 20.17 -5.45 6.88
C ALA A 51 20.01 -5.46 8.41
N LEU A 52 20.71 -4.57 9.11
CA LEU A 52 20.60 -4.43 10.57
C LEU A 52 19.19 -4.01 11.01
N HIS A 53 18.59 -3.03 10.29
CA HIS A 53 17.23 -2.59 10.58
C HIS A 53 16.20 -3.64 10.23
N MET A 54 16.40 -4.37 9.13
CA MET A 54 15.52 -5.47 8.71
C MET A 54 15.46 -6.58 9.77
N ASN A 55 16.61 -7.01 10.29
CA ASN A 55 16.65 -8.04 11.34
C ASN A 55 15.92 -7.56 12.61
N MET A 56 16.16 -6.32 13.03
CA MET A 56 15.50 -5.75 14.18
C MET A 56 13.98 -5.59 13.95
N ALA A 57 13.57 -5.13 12.76
CA ALA A 57 12.16 -5.02 12.38
C ALA A 57 11.44 -6.38 12.42
N GLN A 58 12.08 -7.44 11.93
CA GLN A 58 11.52 -8.78 11.95
C GLN A 58 11.31 -9.29 13.38
N GLU A 59 12.25 -9.02 14.29
CA GLU A 59 12.09 -9.40 15.70
C GLU A 59 10.96 -8.61 16.38
N VAL A 60 10.84 -7.32 16.10
CA VAL A 60 9.72 -6.48 16.57
C VAL A 60 8.39 -7.02 16.02
N ILE A 61 8.29 -7.26 14.71
CA ILE A 61 7.07 -7.78 14.08
C ILE A 61 6.70 -9.15 14.65
N LYS A 62 7.66 -10.05 14.82
CA LYS A 62 7.43 -11.37 15.40
C LYS A 62 6.76 -11.30 16.77
N GLN A 63 7.22 -10.38 17.64
CA GLN A 63 6.60 -10.19 18.95
C GLN A 63 5.25 -9.46 18.90
N LEU A 64 4.98 -8.67 17.83
CA LEU A 64 3.71 -8.00 17.62
C LEU A 64 2.64 -8.91 16.98
N LEU A 65 3.01 -9.98 16.26
CA LEU A 65 2.06 -10.86 15.56
C LEU A 65 0.89 -11.35 16.41
N PRO A 66 1.03 -11.74 17.70
CA PRO A 66 -0.10 -12.16 18.54
C PRO A 66 -1.16 -11.07 18.77
N HIS A 67 -0.82 -9.81 18.48
CA HIS A 67 -1.69 -8.64 18.65
C HIS A 67 -2.24 -8.10 17.33
N THR A 68 -2.13 -8.87 16.24
CA THR A 68 -2.60 -8.50 14.89
C THR A 68 -3.84 -9.28 14.47
N GLY A 69 -4.39 -8.95 13.30
CA GLY A 69 -5.48 -9.74 12.70
C GLY A 69 -6.90 -9.28 13.04
N HIS A 70 -7.07 -8.29 13.92
CA HIS A 70 -8.38 -7.83 14.38
C HIS A 70 -8.95 -6.65 13.58
N SER A 71 -8.17 -6.02 12.70
CA SER A 71 -8.63 -4.92 11.85
C SER A 71 -9.43 -5.41 10.65
N ILE A 72 -10.18 -4.48 10.02
CA ILE A 72 -10.60 -4.61 8.64
C ILE A 72 -9.68 -3.79 7.73
N ARG A 73 -9.17 -4.41 6.66
CA ARG A 73 -8.25 -3.81 5.70
C ARG A 73 -9.01 -3.48 4.43
N ILE A 74 -9.08 -2.19 4.09
CA ILE A 74 -9.86 -1.67 2.97
C ILE A 74 -8.93 -1.04 1.96
N GLY A 75 -8.82 -1.63 0.77
CA GLY A 75 -8.11 -1.05 -0.36
C GLY A 75 -8.99 -0.04 -1.09
N ILE A 76 -8.47 1.14 -1.37
CA ILE A 76 -9.17 2.23 -2.05
C ILE A 76 -8.37 2.60 -3.29
N THR A 77 -8.97 2.38 -4.46
CA THR A 77 -8.41 2.74 -5.75
C THR A 77 -9.42 3.55 -6.57
N GLY A 78 -9.03 3.99 -7.73
CA GLY A 78 -9.92 4.73 -8.65
C GLY A 78 -9.13 5.64 -9.57
N VAL A 79 -9.79 6.15 -10.59
CA VAL A 79 -9.18 7.04 -11.59
C VAL A 79 -8.60 8.30 -10.96
N PRO A 80 -7.61 8.93 -11.60
CA PRO A 80 -7.16 10.25 -11.20
C PRO A 80 -8.36 11.23 -11.18
N GLY A 81 -8.45 12.05 -10.14
CA GLY A 81 -9.57 12.99 -9.99
C GLY A 81 -10.86 12.41 -9.41
N ALA A 82 -10.96 11.10 -9.14
CA ALA A 82 -12.14 10.49 -8.50
C ALA A 82 -12.40 11.00 -7.06
N GLY A 83 -11.46 11.72 -6.47
CA GLY A 83 -11.61 12.28 -5.12
C GLY A 83 -11.28 11.28 -4.02
N LYS A 84 -10.32 10.35 -4.27
CA LYS A 84 -9.90 9.33 -3.28
C LYS A 84 -9.53 9.94 -1.94
N SER A 85 -8.61 10.90 -1.92
CA SER A 85 -8.14 11.51 -0.67
C SER A 85 -9.26 12.25 0.07
N THR A 86 -10.17 12.95 -0.65
CA THR A 86 -11.36 13.60 -0.06
C THR A 86 -12.32 12.57 0.52
N PHE A 87 -12.52 11.44 -0.19
CA PHE A 87 -13.33 10.32 0.32
C PHE A 87 -12.70 9.71 1.57
N ILE A 88 -11.39 9.44 1.57
CA ILE A 88 -10.68 8.89 2.72
C ILE A 88 -10.77 9.83 3.92
N GLU A 89 -10.67 11.13 3.71
CA GLU A 89 -10.82 12.12 4.78
C GLU A 89 -12.23 12.09 5.37
N ALA A 90 -13.27 12.15 4.55
CA ALA A 90 -14.67 12.11 5.00
C ALA A 90 -15.01 10.77 5.67
N PHE A 91 -14.63 9.66 5.04
CA PHE A 91 -14.87 8.32 5.54
C PHE A 91 -14.11 8.03 6.84
N GLY A 92 -12.81 8.36 6.89
CA GLY A 92 -11.99 8.18 8.07
C GLY A 92 -12.44 9.05 9.25
N THR A 93 -12.86 10.29 9.00
CA THR A 93 -13.41 11.18 10.05
C THR A 93 -14.70 10.61 10.62
N MET A 94 -15.64 10.18 9.77
CA MET A 94 -16.89 9.53 10.20
C MET A 94 -16.61 8.27 11.02
N LEU A 95 -15.64 7.45 10.63
CA LEU A 95 -15.25 6.26 11.39
C LEU A 95 -14.65 6.63 12.75
N CYS A 96 -13.80 7.63 12.83
CA CYS A 96 -13.26 8.11 14.10
C CYS A 96 -14.36 8.66 15.04
N GLU A 97 -15.37 9.35 14.50
CA GLU A 97 -16.55 9.82 15.25
C GLU A 97 -17.39 8.65 15.78
N LYS A 98 -17.43 7.52 15.07
CA LYS A 98 -18.06 6.26 15.54
C LYS A 98 -17.19 5.48 16.55
N GLY A 99 -16.04 5.99 16.93
CA GLY A 99 -15.15 5.39 17.92
C GLY A 99 -14.10 4.43 17.34
N HIS A 100 -14.01 4.30 16.02
CA HIS A 100 -12.97 3.50 15.38
C HIS A 100 -11.60 4.20 15.41
N ARG A 101 -10.55 3.39 15.34
CA ARG A 101 -9.17 3.85 15.19
C ARG A 101 -8.70 3.54 13.76
N VAL A 102 -8.45 4.58 12.99
CA VAL A 102 -8.22 4.49 11.56
C VAL A 102 -6.75 4.73 11.21
N ALA A 103 -6.10 3.78 10.54
CA ALA A 103 -4.81 3.99 9.90
C ALA A 103 -4.98 4.16 8.40
N VAL A 104 -4.36 5.18 7.80
CA VAL A 104 -4.33 5.43 6.36
C VAL A 104 -2.90 5.22 5.85
N LEU A 105 -2.74 4.30 4.91
CA LEU A 105 -1.47 3.95 4.29
C LEU A 105 -1.56 4.27 2.79
N ALA A 106 -0.71 5.16 2.30
CA ALA A 106 -0.61 5.40 0.86
C ALA A 106 0.39 4.43 0.22
N VAL A 107 0.05 3.89 -0.95
CA VAL A 107 0.92 3.01 -1.75
C VAL A 107 1.21 3.66 -3.09
N ASP A 108 2.44 4.13 -3.27
CA ASP A 108 2.91 4.73 -4.52
C ASP A 108 4.14 3.97 -5.05
N PRO A 109 3.97 3.07 -6.03
CA PRO A 109 5.09 2.38 -6.65
C PRO A 109 5.92 3.28 -7.57
N SER A 110 5.42 4.46 -7.97
CA SER A 110 6.07 5.35 -8.94
C SER A 110 6.96 6.43 -8.30
N SER A 111 6.98 6.57 -6.99
CA SER A 111 7.64 7.66 -6.26
C SER A 111 9.18 7.62 -6.25
N THR A 112 9.81 6.82 -7.10
CA THR A 112 11.28 6.81 -7.26
C THR A 112 11.85 8.13 -7.79
N VAL A 113 11.03 9.00 -8.37
CA VAL A 113 11.47 10.21 -9.08
C VAL A 113 11.17 11.52 -8.34
N THR A 114 10.17 11.55 -7.46
CA THR A 114 9.77 12.79 -6.79
C THR A 114 9.75 12.68 -5.28
N ARG A 115 10.78 13.24 -4.61
CA ARG A 115 10.83 13.39 -3.14
C ARG A 115 9.71 14.29 -2.57
N GLY A 116 8.72 14.68 -3.37
CA GLY A 116 7.70 15.68 -3.05
C GLY A 116 6.36 15.14 -2.53
N SER A 117 6.09 13.81 -2.55
CA SER A 117 4.76 13.28 -2.21
C SER A 117 4.46 13.27 -0.70
N ILE A 118 5.47 13.26 0.16
CA ILE A 118 5.31 13.11 1.62
C ILE A 118 4.51 14.26 2.27
N LEU A 119 4.63 15.47 1.74
CA LEU A 119 3.89 16.64 2.23
C LEU A 119 2.48 16.74 1.60
N GLY A 120 2.32 16.32 0.34
CA GLY A 120 1.08 16.44 -0.41
C GLY A 120 -0.10 15.62 0.16
N ASP A 121 0.16 14.42 0.69
CA ASP A 121 -0.91 13.54 1.17
C ASP A 121 -1.44 13.98 2.55
N LYS A 122 -0.57 14.49 3.45
CA LYS A 122 -1.01 15.04 4.73
C LYS A 122 -1.79 16.36 4.58
N THR A 123 -1.43 17.19 3.61
CA THR A 123 -2.13 18.46 3.34
C THR A 123 -3.51 18.25 2.70
N ARG A 124 -3.76 17.10 2.08
CA ARG A 124 -5.04 16.74 1.48
C ARG A 124 -6.05 16.12 2.45
N MET A 125 -5.59 15.68 3.64
CA MET A 125 -6.40 15.05 4.69
C MET A 125 -6.19 15.79 6.02
N GLU A 126 -6.46 17.10 6.02
CA GLU A 126 -6.11 17.98 7.14
C GLU A 126 -6.90 17.67 8.41
N LEU A 127 -8.21 17.46 8.30
CA LEU A 127 -9.09 17.16 9.43
C LEU A 127 -8.75 15.79 10.02
N LEU A 128 -8.62 14.77 9.18
CA LEU A 128 -8.30 13.42 9.63
C LEU A 128 -6.90 13.35 10.26
N SER A 129 -5.93 14.09 9.73
CA SER A 129 -4.55 14.11 10.27
C SER A 129 -4.46 14.66 11.70
N ARG A 130 -5.39 15.51 12.10
CA ARG A 130 -5.49 16.09 13.45
C ARG A 130 -6.27 15.22 14.44
N ASN A 131 -7.01 14.22 13.93
CA ASN A 131 -7.81 13.37 14.78
C ASN A 131 -6.91 12.43 15.62
N PRO A 132 -7.10 12.35 16.96
CA PRO A 132 -6.29 11.50 17.85
C PRO A 132 -6.48 9.99 17.54
N ASN A 133 -7.62 9.59 16.97
CA ASN A 133 -7.93 8.23 16.58
C ASN A 133 -7.47 7.88 15.16
N ALA A 134 -6.84 8.80 14.44
CA ALA A 134 -6.33 8.56 13.10
C ALA A 134 -4.80 8.60 13.05
N PHE A 135 -4.22 7.75 12.20
CA PHE A 135 -2.80 7.75 11.87
C PHE A 135 -2.62 7.69 10.36
N ILE A 136 -1.90 8.67 9.79
CA ILE A 136 -1.65 8.74 8.35
C ILE A 136 -0.17 8.51 8.08
N ARG A 137 0.13 7.47 7.29
CA ARG A 137 1.48 7.17 6.83
C ARG A 137 1.56 7.32 5.31
N PRO A 138 2.24 8.36 4.81
CA PRO A 138 2.58 8.46 3.39
C PRO A 138 3.46 7.30 2.96
N SER A 139 3.38 6.90 1.68
CA SER A 139 4.19 5.82 1.13
C SER A 139 5.69 6.03 1.39
N ALA A 140 6.37 4.97 1.79
CA ALA A 140 7.83 4.96 1.78
C ALA A 140 8.32 5.02 0.33
N THR A 141 8.95 6.12 -0.04
CA THR A 141 9.51 6.34 -1.36
C THR A 141 10.70 5.42 -1.63
N GLY A 142 10.74 4.81 -2.80
CA GLY A 142 11.91 4.12 -3.33
C GLY A 142 11.91 2.61 -3.11
N GLY A 143 11.75 1.87 -4.20
CA GLY A 143 11.90 0.42 -4.22
C GLY A 143 11.24 -0.22 -5.45
N THR A 144 11.58 -1.48 -5.68
CA THR A 144 10.85 -2.34 -6.63
C THR A 144 9.42 -2.56 -6.11
N LEU A 145 8.48 -2.93 -6.99
CA LEU A 145 7.08 -3.24 -6.64
C LEU A 145 6.99 -4.26 -5.48
N GLY A 146 7.86 -5.28 -5.46
CA GLY A 146 7.97 -6.24 -4.36
C GLY A 146 8.39 -5.61 -3.03
N GLY A 147 9.34 -4.66 -3.06
CA GLY A 147 9.78 -3.94 -1.86
C GLY A 147 8.69 -3.05 -1.26
N VAL A 148 7.88 -2.39 -2.08
CA VAL A 148 6.72 -1.60 -1.63
C VAL A 148 5.66 -2.51 -0.99
N ASN A 149 5.39 -3.67 -1.59
CA ASN A 149 4.45 -4.67 -1.08
C ASN A 149 4.86 -5.15 0.32
N ARG A 150 6.13 -5.51 0.52
CA ARG A 150 6.66 -5.92 1.84
C ARG A 150 6.45 -4.83 2.89
N LYS A 151 6.91 -3.62 2.59
CA LYS A 151 6.86 -2.48 3.52
C LYS A 151 5.43 -2.16 3.94
N THR A 152 4.49 -2.16 3.00
CA THR A 152 3.08 -1.88 3.29
C THR A 152 2.46 -2.95 4.18
N ARG A 153 2.73 -4.25 3.91
CA ARG A 153 2.21 -5.36 4.73
C ARG A 153 2.78 -5.33 6.16
N GLU A 154 4.08 -5.09 6.31
CA GLU A 154 4.71 -4.94 7.62
C GLU A 154 4.16 -3.74 8.39
N THR A 155 3.93 -2.60 7.71
CA THR A 155 3.30 -1.41 8.30
C THR A 155 1.87 -1.69 8.76
N MET A 156 1.08 -2.45 7.98
CA MET A 156 -0.26 -2.87 8.40
C MET A 156 -0.22 -3.66 9.71
N LEU A 157 0.66 -4.66 9.82
CA LEU A 157 0.80 -5.47 11.04
C LEU A 157 1.16 -4.61 12.26
N ILE A 158 2.07 -3.65 12.09
CA ILE A 158 2.46 -2.73 13.16
C ILE A 158 1.27 -1.84 13.56
N CYS A 159 0.48 -1.32 12.60
CA CYS A 159 -0.72 -0.54 12.89
C CYS A 159 -1.80 -1.38 13.60
N GLU A 160 -2.03 -2.62 13.17
CA GLU A 160 -2.95 -3.55 13.86
C GLU A 160 -2.55 -3.77 15.31
N ALA A 161 -1.26 -4.06 15.55
CA ALA A 161 -0.73 -4.27 16.90
C ALA A 161 -0.83 -3.02 17.79
N ALA A 162 -0.83 -1.82 17.18
CA ALA A 162 -1.10 -0.56 17.87
C ALA A 162 -2.59 -0.31 18.15
N GLY A 163 -3.47 -1.24 17.75
CA GLY A 163 -4.91 -1.20 18.01
C GLY A 163 -5.71 -0.37 16.99
N TYR A 164 -5.20 -0.15 15.78
CA TYR A 164 -6.01 0.39 14.69
C TYR A 164 -6.90 -0.74 14.14
N ASP A 165 -8.22 -0.56 14.23
CA ASP A 165 -9.21 -1.55 13.85
C ASP A 165 -9.74 -1.37 12.42
N VAL A 166 -9.46 -0.23 11.78
CA VAL A 166 -9.70 0.04 10.36
C VAL A 166 -8.42 0.51 9.70
N ILE A 167 -7.99 -0.20 8.65
CA ILE A 167 -6.81 0.18 7.86
C ILE A 167 -7.22 0.48 6.43
N LEU A 168 -7.08 1.73 6.02
CA LEU A 168 -7.35 2.21 4.68
C LEU A 168 -6.04 2.23 3.89
N ILE A 169 -6.02 1.58 2.72
CA ILE A 169 -4.85 1.52 1.85
C ILE A 169 -5.19 2.20 0.53
N GLU A 170 -4.64 3.40 0.31
CA GLU A 170 -4.83 4.19 -0.89
C GLU A 170 -3.80 3.83 -1.97
N THR A 171 -4.26 3.58 -3.20
CA THR A 171 -3.37 3.52 -4.38
C THR A 171 -3.30 4.87 -5.07
N VAL A 172 -2.15 5.21 -5.63
CA VAL A 172 -1.95 6.49 -6.38
C VAL A 172 -2.58 6.49 -7.77
N GLY A 173 -3.27 5.41 -8.16
CA GLY A 173 -4.25 5.46 -9.24
C GLY A 173 -3.75 5.22 -10.66
N VAL A 174 -2.52 4.75 -10.89
CA VAL A 174 -2.02 4.40 -12.24
C VAL A 174 -1.08 3.20 -12.18
N GLY A 175 -1.48 2.07 -12.76
CA GLY A 175 -0.58 0.96 -13.02
C GLY A 175 -0.92 -0.32 -12.25
N GLN A 176 0.07 -1.17 -12.00
CA GLN A 176 -0.09 -2.51 -11.40
C GLN A 176 -0.26 -2.49 -9.86
N SER A 177 -0.44 -1.33 -9.25
CA SER A 177 -0.62 -1.17 -7.80
C SER A 177 -1.97 -1.71 -7.31
N GLU A 178 -2.98 -1.75 -8.17
CA GLU A 178 -4.33 -2.20 -7.83
C GLU A 178 -4.35 -3.69 -7.45
N THR A 179 -3.72 -4.54 -8.25
CA THR A 179 -3.62 -5.99 -7.98
C THR A 179 -2.78 -6.26 -6.74
N THR A 180 -1.71 -5.47 -6.55
CA THR A 180 -0.87 -5.54 -5.36
C THR A 180 -1.65 -5.20 -4.09
N VAL A 181 -2.41 -4.09 -4.09
CA VAL A 181 -3.26 -3.72 -2.95
C VAL A 181 -4.37 -4.74 -2.75
N ARG A 182 -5.02 -5.22 -3.82
CA ARG A 182 -6.02 -6.29 -3.72
C ARG A 182 -5.51 -7.54 -3.01
N SER A 183 -4.23 -7.88 -3.21
CA SER A 183 -3.61 -9.07 -2.59
C SER A 183 -3.35 -8.93 -1.09
N MET A 184 -3.56 -7.76 -0.48
CA MET A 184 -3.26 -7.52 0.94
C MET A 184 -4.45 -6.97 1.74
N VAL A 185 -5.62 -6.75 1.10
CA VAL A 185 -6.80 -6.19 1.75
C VAL A 185 -7.95 -7.20 1.83
N ASP A 186 -8.86 -6.98 2.77
CA ASP A 186 -10.06 -7.79 2.92
C ASP A 186 -11.15 -7.34 1.94
N PHE A 187 -11.35 -6.03 1.83
CA PHE A 187 -12.32 -5.39 0.96
C PHE A 187 -11.64 -4.42 0.00
N PHE A 188 -12.01 -4.45 -1.29
CA PHE A 188 -11.43 -3.60 -2.32
C PHE A 188 -12.47 -2.71 -2.96
N LEU A 189 -12.37 -1.40 -2.70
CA LEU A 189 -13.29 -0.36 -3.15
C LEU A 189 -12.72 0.40 -4.34
N LEU A 190 -13.46 0.42 -5.45
CA LEU A 190 -13.10 1.17 -6.65
C LEU A 190 -13.94 2.44 -6.75
N LEU A 191 -13.28 3.60 -6.61
CA LEU A 191 -13.91 4.92 -6.80
C LEU A 191 -14.00 5.27 -8.28
N MET A 192 -15.20 5.67 -8.68
CA MET A 192 -15.58 6.03 -10.03
C MET A 192 -16.10 7.47 -10.09
N LEU A 193 -16.12 8.03 -11.28
CA LEU A 193 -16.79 9.30 -11.59
C LEU A 193 -18.05 9.06 -12.43
N THR A 194 -18.86 10.10 -12.55
CA THR A 194 -19.98 10.17 -13.51
C THR A 194 -19.44 10.43 -14.92
N GLY A 195 -20.01 9.82 -15.94
CA GLY A 195 -19.54 9.98 -17.33
C GLY A 195 -18.96 8.71 -17.92
N ALA A 196 -19.47 7.56 -17.52
CA ALA A 196 -18.97 6.22 -17.77
C ALA A 196 -18.67 5.84 -19.24
N GLY A 197 -19.18 6.56 -20.23
CA GLY A 197 -19.02 6.20 -21.65
C GLY A 197 -17.56 6.23 -22.12
N ASP A 198 -16.83 7.31 -21.84
CA ASP A 198 -15.44 7.50 -22.25
C ASP A 198 -14.44 6.94 -21.21
N GLU A 199 -14.80 6.95 -19.92
CA GLU A 199 -13.93 6.48 -18.83
C GLU A 199 -13.89 4.96 -18.68
N LEU A 200 -14.92 4.21 -19.12
CA LEU A 200 -14.87 2.74 -19.23
C LEU A 200 -13.74 2.27 -20.15
N GLN A 201 -13.33 3.08 -21.12
CA GLN A 201 -12.18 2.79 -21.97
C GLN A 201 -10.83 3.09 -21.29
N GLY A 202 -10.81 4.02 -20.33
CA GLY A 202 -9.62 4.38 -19.53
C GLY A 202 -9.37 3.49 -18.32
N ILE A 203 -10.42 2.84 -17.78
CA ILE A 203 -10.29 1.88 -16.68
C ILE A 203 -9.99 0.52 -17.28
N LYS A 204 -8.84 -0.02 -16.95
CA LYS A 204 -8.50 -1.41 -17.33
C LYS A 204 -9.61 -2.32 -16.79
N LYS A 205 -10.32 -3.03 -17.69
CA LYS A 205 -11.40 -3.98 -17.33
C LYS A 205 -11.06 -4.84 -16.11
N GLY A 206 -9.80 -5.27 -15.99
CA GLY A 206 -9.31 -6.07 -14.90
C GLY A 206 -9.44 -5.45 -13.49
N VAL A 207 -9.52 -4.12 -13.34
CA VAL A 207 -9.70 -3.50 -12.02
C VAL A 207 -11.14 -3.60 -11.53
N ILE A 208 -12.12 -3.53 -12.44
CA ILE A 208 -13.55 -3.74 -12.10
C ILE A 208 -13.77 -5.19 -11.64
N GLU A 209 -13.10 -6.13 -12.30
CA GLU A 209 -13.23 -7.56 -12.01
C GLU A 209 -12.69 -7.96 -10.64
N ILE A 210 -11.77 -7.21 -10.06
CA ILE A 210 -11.19 -7.48 -8.73
C ILE A 210 -11.81 -6.67 -7.60
N ALA A 211 -12.76 -5.77 -7.90
CA ALA A 211 -13.42 -4.92 -6.91
C ALA A 211 -14.53 -5.68 -6.15
N ASP A 212 -14.64 -5.44 -4.84
CA ASP A 212 -15.75 -5.94 -4.02
C ASP A 212 -16.94 -4.95 -4.03
N ALA A 213 -16.70 -3.67 -4.30
CA ALA A 213 -17.73 -2.67 -4.58
C ALA A 213 -17.19 -1.55 -5.48
N LEU A 214 -18.08 -0.94 -6.26
CA LEU A 214 -17.83 0.28 -7.00
C LEU A 214 -18.52 1.44 -6.27
N LEU A 215 -17.85 2.60 -6.17
CA LEU A 215 -18.38 3.79 -5.51
C LEU A 215 -18.28 4.99 -6.43
N ILE A 216 -19.43 5.45 -6.94
CA ILE A 216 -19.52 6.64 -7.77
C ILE A 216 -19.51 7.86 -6.85
N ASN A 217 -18.37 8.53 -6.81
CA ASN A 217 -18.18 9.72 -5.98
C ASN A 217 -18.63 11.01 -6.69
N LYS A 218 -18.68 12.11 -5.94
CA LYS A 218 -19.17 13.41 -6.39
C LYS A 218 -20.63 13.38 -6.84
N ALA A 219 -21.45 12.57 -6.16
CA ALA A 219 -22.87 12.41 -6.44
C ALA A 219 -23.70 13.49 -5.70
N ASP A 220 -23.32 14.78 -5.87
CA ASP A 220 -23.99 15.93 -5.28
C ASP A 220 -24.46 16.93 -6.35
N GLY A 221 -25.30 17.87 -5.94
CA GLY A 221 -25.81 18.93 -6.80
C GLY A 221 -26.39 18.41 -8.13
N GLU A 222 -26.06 19.07 -9.21
CA GLU A 222 -26.50 18.70 -10.57
C GLU A 222 -25.94 17.35 -11.04
N ASN A 223 -24.87 16.89 -10.43
CA ASN A 223 -24.23 15.63 -10.80
C ASN A 223 -24.96 14.39 -10.24
N LYS A 224 -25.88 14.55 -9.29
CA LYS A 224 -26.61 13.46 -8.64
C LYS A 224 -27.38 12.59 -9.64
N THR A 225 -28.05 13.20 -10.60
CA THR A 225 -28.79 12.49 -11.65
C THR A 225 -27.87 11.68 -12.55
N ARG A 226 -26.72 12.24 -12.93
CA ARG A 226 -25.70 11.53 -13.73
C ARG A 226 -25.11 10.34 -12.96
N ALA A 227 -24.85 10.52 -11.66
CA ALA A 227 -24.37 9.45 -10.79
C ALA A 227 -25.37 8.30 -10.69
N LEU A 228 -26.68 8.61 -10.61
CA LEU A 228 -27.75 7.59 -10.59
C LEU A 228 -27.77 6.77 -11.89
N VAL A 229 -27.65 7.41 -13.04
CA VAL A 229 -27.57 6.73 -14.35
C VAL A 229 -26.33 5.84 -14.40
N ALA A 230 -25.16 6.38 -14.06
CA ALA A 230 -23.90 5.62 -14.03
C ALA A 230 -23.98 4.41 -13.10
N ARG A 231 -24.59 4.54 -11.91
CA ARG A 231 -24.81 3.41 -10.99
C ARG A 231 -25.62 2.30 -11.66
N GLY A 232 -26.68 2.65 -12.40
CA GLY A 232 -27.51 1.69 -13.12
C GLY A 232 -26.73 0.98 -14.23
N GLU A 233 -25.88 1.68 -14.95
CA GLU A 233 -25.01 1.13 -16.00
C GLU A 233 -23.97 0.17 -15.43
N TYR A 234 -23.25 0.58 -14.36
CA TYR A 234 -22.27 -0.28 -13.71
C TYR A 234 -22.91 -1.53 -13.13
N ASN A 235 -24.06 -1.44 -12.46
CA ASN A 235 -24.76 -2.62 -11.94
C ASN A 235 -25.18 -3.58 -13.06
N ARG A 236 -25.53 -3.08 -14.23
CA ARG A 236 -25.80 -3.91 -15.41
C ARG A 236 -24.55 -4.65 -15.88
N VAL A 237 -23.39 -3.98 -15.94
CA VAL A 237 -22.12 -4.61 -16.32
C VAL A 237 -21.67 -5.65 -15.29
N LEU A 238 -21.76 -5.30 -14.00
CA LEU A 238 -21.38 -6.18 -12.89
C LEU A 238 -22.18 -7.47 -12.84
N HIS A 239 -23.43 -7.45 -13.29
CA HIS A 239 -24.27 -8.64 -13.36
C HIS A 239 -23.72 -9.74 -14.30
N TYR A 240 -22.94 -9.36 -15.32
CA TYR A 240 -22.29 -10.29 -16.25
C TYR A 240 -20.88 -10.71 -15.84
N LEU A 241 -20.32 -10.11 -14.80
CA LEU A 241 -19.00 -10.45 -14.30
C LEU A 241 -19.08 -11.49 -13.19
N GLN A 242 -18.05 -12.31 -13.10
CA GLN A 242 -17.92 -13.18 -11.92
C GLN A 242 -17.52 -12.35 -10.71
N PRO A 243 -18.15 -12.57 -9.54
CA PRO A 243 -17.77 -11.84 -8.32
C PRO A 243 -16.31 -12.06 -7.94
N ALA A 244 -15.62 -10.98 -7.58
CA ALA A 244 -14.22 -11.00 -7.12
C ALA A 244 -14.04 -11.84 -5.83
N THR A 245 -15.12 -12.00 -5.07
CA THR A 245 -15.15 -12.75 -3.82
C THR A 245 -16.29 -13.77 -3.86
N THR A 246 -15.94 -15.04 -3.66
CA THR A 246 -16.94 -16.12 -3.61
C THR A 246 -17.98 -15.84 -2.53
N GLY A 247 -19.27 -15.92 -2.92
CA GLY A 247 -20.38 -15.68 -2.02
C GLY A 247 -20.67 -14.21 -1.72
N TRP A 248 -20.07 -13.27 -2.43
CA TRP A 248 -20.36 -11.84 -2.36
C TRP A 248 -20.77 -11.31 -3.73
N GLU A 249 -21.80 -10.48 -3.79
CA GLU A 249 -22.25 -9.82 -5.02
C GLU A 249 -21.71 -8.39 -5.08
N THR A 250 -20.85 -8.12 -6.05
CA THR A 250 -20.31 -6.77 -6.28
C THR A 250 -21.39 -5.84 -6.82
N LYS A 251 -21.59 -4.68 -6.18
CA LYS A 251 -22.58 -3.67 -6.59
C LYS A 251 -21.92 -2.28 -6.67
N ALA A 252 -22.58 -1.42 -7.43
CA ALA A 252 -22.25 0.00 -7.52
C ALA A 252 -23.12 0.82 -6.57
N TYR A 253 -22.46 1.71 -5.82
CA TYR A 253 -23.05 2.63 -4.85
C TYR A 253 -22.74 4.08 -5.25
N MET A 254 -23.33 5.04 -4.57
CA MET A 254 -23.08 6.47 -4.81
C MET A 254 -22.72 7.15 -3.51
N CYS A 255 -21.82 8.13 -3.57
CA CYS A 255 -21.56 9.02 -2.44
C CYS A 255 -21.16 10.42 -2.91
N SER A 256 -21.23 11.35 -1.98
CA SER A 256 -20.54 12.63 -2.06
C SER A 256 -19.60 12.76 -0.89
N ALA A 257 -18.30 12.70 -1.17
CA ALA A 257 -17.29 12.94 -0.15
C ALA A 257 -17.32 14.39 0.38
N LEU A 258 -17.92 15.32 -0.38
CA LEU A 258 -18.05 16.72 0.01
C LEU A 258 -19.19 16.93 1.02
N THR A 259 -20.35 16.30 0.80
CA THR A 259 -21.54 16.48 1.65
C THR A 259 -21.70 15.40 2.71
N GLY A 260 -20.94 14.29 2.62
CA GLY A 260 -21.07 13.11 3.49
C GLY A 260 -22.19 12.16 3.08
N GLU A 261 -23.03 12.49 2.08
CA GLU A 261 -24.13 11.63 1.62
C GLU A 261 -23.58 10.28 1.08
N GLY A 262 -24.13 9.14 1.53
CA GLY A 262 -23.73 7.81 1.09
C GLY A 262 -22.47 7.24 1.75
N ILE A 263 -21.74 8.01 2.56
CA ILE A 263 -20.50 7.55 3.23
C ILE A 263 -20.82 6.44 4.26
N GLU A 264 -21.87 6.63 5.06
CA GLU A 264 -22.28 5.62 6.05
C GLU A 264 -22.82 4.35 5.40
N GLU A 265 -23.48 4.47 4.24
CA GLU A 265 -23.96 3.31 3.47
C GLU A 265 -22.80 2.38 3.09
N ILE A 266 -21.67 2.96 2.63
CA ILE A 266 -20.47 2.16 2.30
C ILE A 266 -19.91 1.45 3.53
N TRP A 267 -19.90 2.07 4.70
CA TRP A 267 -19.49 1.39 5.93
C TRP A 267 -20.38 0.19 6.25
N ASN A 268 -21.70 0.35 6.10
CA ASN A 268 -22.66 -0.74 6.29
C ASN A 268 -22.45 -1.87 5.27
N VAL A 269 -22.14 -1.55 4.01
CA VAL A 269 -21.81 -2.54 2.96
C VAL A 269 -20.55 -3.32 3.35
N ILE A 270 -19.51 -2.66 3.84
CA ILE A 270 -18.28 -3.31 4.31
C ILE A 270 -18.55 -4.23 5.50
N GLY A 271 -19.43 -3.80 6.42
CA GLY A 271 -19.89 -4.64 7.54
C GLY A 271 -20.62 -5.90 7.06
N GLN A 272 -21.56 -5.76 6.13
CA GLN A 272 -22.27 -6.88 5.51
C GLN A 272 -21.32 -7.85 4.80
N PHE A 273 -20.35 -7.31 4.06
CA PHE A 273 -19.32 -8.11 3.42
C PHE A 273 -18.54 -8.95 4.45
N ARG A 274 -18.03 -8.31 5.50
CA ARG A 274 -17.29 -9.00 6.56
C ARG A 274 -18.12 -10.09 7.20
N ASP A 275 -19.36 -9.79 7.59
CA ASP A 275 -20.24 -10.75 8.27
C ASP A 275 -20.59 -11.94 7.36
N GLN A 276 -20.85 -11.69 6.07
CA GLN A 276 -21.19 -12.72 5.10
C GLN A 276 -19.99 -13.62 4.79
N THR A 277 -18.82 -13.03 4.54
CA THR A 277 -17.60 -13.79 4.23
C THR A 277 -17.02 -14.52 5.45
N THR A 278 -17.20 -13.98 6.66
CA THR A 278 -16.82 -14.66 7.91
C THR A 278 -17.71 -15.89 8.14
N ARG A 279 -19.03 -15.78 7.96
CA ARG A 279 -19.96 -16.91 8.11
C ARG A 279 -19.67 -18.07 7.17
N THR A 280 -19.17 -17.78 5.96
CA THR A 280 -18.80 -18.80 4.97
C THR A 280 -17.36 -19.28 5.13
N GLY A 281 -16.56 -18.75 6.07
CA GLY A 281 -15.14 -19.03 6.23
C GLY A 281 -14.26 -18.41 5.14
N GLY A 282 -14.83 -17.67 4.19
CA GLY A 282 -14.14 -17.05 3.07
C GLY A 282 -13.18 -15.93 3.50
N PHE A 283 -13.53 -15.20 4.57
CA PHE A 283 -12.68 -14.13 5.11
C PHE A 283 -11.33 -14.66 5.58
N ASP A 284 -11.33 -15.69 6.43
CA ASP A 284 -10.10 -16.27 6.95
C ASP A 284 -9.34 -17.06 5.88
N ALA A 285 -10.05 -17.74 4.97
CA ALA A 285 -9.43 -18.44 3.86
C ALA A 285 -8.66 -17.46 2.95
N ARG A 286 -9.22 -16.27 2.66
CA ARG A 286 -8.54 -15.21 1.91
C ARG A 286 -7.28 -14.74 2.61
N ARG A 287 -7.33 -14.44 3.90
CA ARG A 287 -6.16 -13.97 4.67
C ARG A 287 -5.04 -15.01 4.70
N ARG A 288 -5.41 -16.30 4.84
CA ARG A 288 -4.42 -17.41 4.75
C ARG A 288 -3.79 -17.49 3.38
N ALA A 289 -4.57 -17.44 2.30
CA ALA A 289 -4.04 -17.44 0.93
C ALA A 289 -3.13 -16.24 0.70
N GLN A 290 -3.54 -15.02 1.08
CA GLN A 290 -2.71 -13.82 0.98
C GLN A 290 -1.37 -13.94 1.73
N SER A 291 -1.36 -14.59 2.89
CA SER A 291 -0.13 -14.80 3.67
C SER A 291 0.82 -15.78 2.99
N LEU A 292 0.28 -16.85 2.38
CA LEU A 292 1.08 -17.81 1.62
C LEU A 292 1.64 -17.20 0.33
N ASP A 293 0.81 -16.48 -0.42
CA ASP A 293 1.23 -15.77 -1.63
C ASP A 293 2.33 -14.75 -1.32
N TRP A 294 2.20 -14.07 -0.19
CA TRP A 294 3.23 -13.15 0.28
C TRP A 294 4.54 -13.86 0.58
N MET A 295 4.50 -14.97 1.32
CA MET A 295 5.69 -15.79 1.60
C MET A 295 6.37 -16.23 0.29
N HIS A 296 5.61 -16.72 -0.69
CA HIS A 296 6.15 -17.13 -1.99
C HIS A 296 6.77 -15.96 -2.75
N SER A 297 6.09 -14.82 -2.78
CA SER A 297 6.63 -13.61 -3.42
C SER A 297 7.94 -13.14 -2.77
N MET A 298 8.00 -13.10 -1.43
CA MET A 298 9.23 -12.76 -0.70
C MET A 298 10.36 -13.74 -0.98
N THR A 299 10.05 -15.02 -1.08
CA THR A 299 11.04 -16.06 -1.41
C THR A 299 11.62 -15.83 -2.82
N GLN A 300 10.76 -15.52 -3.80
CA GLN A 300 11.20 -15.20 -5.16
C GLN A 300 12.07 -13.94 -5.19
N ASP A 301 11.66 -12.88 -4.50
CA ASP A 301 12.42 -11.63 -4.40
C ASP A 301 13.79 -11.86 -3.72
N TYR A 302 13.83 -12.66 -2.66
CA TYR A 302 15.07 -13.03 -1.98
C TYR A 302 16.01 -13.81 -2.90
N LEU A 303 15.52 -14.85 -3.57
CA LEU A 303 16.32 -15.65 -4.50
C LEU A 303 16.85 -14.80 -5.65
N ARG A 304 15.99 -13.96 -6.25
CA ARG A 304 16.37 -13.04 -7.30
C ARG A 304 17.45 -12.06 -6.84
N SER A 305 17.26 -11.42 -5.69
CA SER A 305 18.24 -10.47 -5.18
C SER A 305 19.56 -11.15 -4.83
N THR A 306 19.54 -12.34 -4.22
CA THR A 306 20.74 -13.12 -3.87
C THR A 306 21.51 -13.53 -5.13
N PHE A 307 20.80 -13.90 -6.18
CA PHE A 307 21.40 -14.28 -7.45
C PHE A 307 22.10 -13.12 -8.13
N TYR A 308 21.39 -12.01 -8.36
CA TYR A 308 21.91 -10.85 -9.10
C TYR A 308 22.89 -9.98 -8.28
N SER A 309 22.88 -10.08 -6.95
CA SER A 309 23.88 -9.39 -6.10
C SER A 309 25.15 -10.21 -5.89
N ASN A 310 25.21 -11.45 -6.38
CA ASN A 310 26.43 -12.25 -6.36
C ASN A 310 27.51 -11.56 -7.23
N PRO A 311 28.72 -11.29 -6.70
CA PRO A 311 29.73 -10.51 -7.42
C PRO A 311 30.14 -11.11 -8.76
N GLU A 312 30.27 -12.44 -8.85
CA GLU A 312 30.67 -13.11 -10.10
C GLU A 312 29.56 -13.08 -11.15
N VAL A 313 28.31 -13.29 -10.72
CA VAL A 313 27.14 -13.14 -11.60
C VAL A 313 27.05 -11.70 -12.10
N ALA A 314 27.15 -10.71 -11.21
CA ALA A 314 27.08 -9.30 -11.57
C ALA A 314 28.19 -8.88 -12.56
N ASN A 315 29.42 -9.41 -12.40
CA ASN A 315 30.55 -9.15 -13.30
C ASN A 315 30.36 -9.79 -14.69
N MET A 316 29.80 -11.00 -14.76
CA MET A 316 29.62 -11.71 -16.03
C MET A 316 28.34 -11.33 -16.77
N LEU A 317 27.33 -10.80 -16.08
CA LEU A 317 26.02 -10.50 -16.63
C LEU A 317 26.08 -9.61 -17.89
N PRO A 318 26.83 -8.47 -17.92
CA PRO A 318 26.87 -7.63 -19.12
C PRO A 318 27.43 -8.32 -20.36
N GLN A 319 28.41 -9.21 -20.20
CA GLN A 319 29.01 -9.98 -21.30
C GLN A 319 28.00 -11.00 -21.87
N ILE A 320 27.31 -11.69 -20.97
CA ILE A 320 26.30 -12.68 -21.35
C ILE A 320 25.11 -12.00 -22.02
N GLU A 321 24.64 -10.85 -21.50
CA GLU A 321 23.57 -10.06 -22.13
C GLU A 321 23.94 -9.62 -23.53
N ASN A 322 25.15 -9.11 -23.76
CA ASN A 322 25.65 -8.73 -25.08
C ASN A 322 25.73 -9.92 -26.04
N ALA A 323 26.18 -11.08 -25.57
CA ALA A 323 26.22 -12.30 -26.39
C ALA A 323 24.82 -12.78 -26.79
N VAL A 324 23.84 -12.65 -25.92
CA VAL A 324 22.43 -12.95 -26.23
C VAL A 324 21.87 -11.92 -27.20
N ALA A 325 22.09 -10.64 -26.97
CA ALA A 325 21.60 -9.55 -27.82
C ALA A 325 22.17 -9.62 -29.25
N SER A 326 23.42 -10.06 -29.39
CA SER A 326 24.07 -10.25 -30.70
C SER A 326 23.75 -11.59 -31.39
N GLY A 327 22.98 -12.49 -30.75
CA GLY A 327 22.65 -13.80 -31.27
C GLY A 327 23.77 -14.83 -31.20
N GLN A 328 24.87 -14.53 -30.51
CA GLN A 328 26.01 -15.46 -30.31
C GLN A 328 25.72 -16.53 -29.26
N LEU A 329 24.79 -16.24 -28.33
CA LEU A 329 24.41 -17.16 -27.27
C LEU A 329 22.89 -17.27 -27.17
N SER A 330 22.34 -18.49 -27.02
CA SER A 330 20.92 -18.65 -26.80
C SER A 330 20.54 -18.21 -25.36
N ALA A 331 19.33 -17.70 -25.17
CA ALA A 331 18.84 -17.30 -23.85
C ALA A 331 18.89 -18.45 -22.82
N THR A 332 18.57 -19.67 -23.26
CA THR A 332 18.65 -20.89 -22.41
C THR A 332 20.07 -21.16 -21.96
N SER A 333 21.05 -21.12 -22.88
CA SER A 333 22.47 -21.33 -22.56
C SER A 333 23.02 -20.21 -21.67
N ALA A 334 22.58 -18.97 -21.85
CA ALA A 334 22.92 -17.84 -20.99
C ALA A 334 22.48 -18.06 -19.54
N VAL A 335 21.22 -18.50 -19.35
CA VAL A 335 20.71 -18.82 -18.00
C VAL A 335 21.50 -19.95 -17.37
N GLN A 336 21.82 -21.03 -18.11
CA GLN A 336 22.63 -22.14 -17.61
C GLN A 336 24.03 -21.69 -17.18
N GLN A 337 24.68 -20.81 -17.95
CA GLN A 337 25.99 -20.24 -17.58
C GLN A 337 25.92 -19.40 -16.31
N LEU A 338 24.93 -18.50 -16.19
CA LEU A 338 24.75 -17.67 -15.00
C LEU A 338 24.48 -18.52 -13.75
N VAL A 339 23.65 -19.57 -13.87
CA VAL A 339 23.37 -20.51 -12.76
C VAL A 339 24.64 -21.26 -12.37
N ALA A 340 25.43 -21.78 -13.32
CA ALA A 340 26.67 -22.48 -13.03
C ALA A 340 27.72 -21.59 -12.33
N ILE A 341 27.78 -20.29 -12.69
CA ILE A 341 28.63 -19.30 -12.00
C ILE A 341 28.18 -19.14 -10.55
N PHE A 342 26.87 -18.95 -10.35
CA PHE A 342 26.29 -18.78 -9.02
C PHE A 342 26.52 -20.00 -8.09
N GLU A 343 26.37 -21.21 -8.61
CA GLU A 343 26.56 -22.44 -7.85
C GLU A 343 28.01 -22.65 -7.40
N LYS A 344 28.99 -22.32 -8.27
CA LYS A 344 30.42 -22.41 -7.93
C LYS A 344 30.84 -21.49 -6.77
N THR A 345 30.19 -20.35 -6.60
CA THR A 345 30.52 -19.39 -5.53
C THR A 345 29.89 -19.77 -4.18
N ARG A 346 29.07 -20.80 -4.13
CA ARG A 346 28.44 -21.30 -2.89
C ARG A 346 29.16 -22.50 -2.27
N GLN A 347 30.09 -23.09 -2.99
CA GLN A 347 31.02 -24.12 -2.48
C GLN A 347 32.26 -23.45 -1.91
#